data_9189f1f2768d532d08c85606a02c18fa
#
_entry.id   9189f1f2768d532d08c85606a02c18fa
#
_cell.length_a   1.000
_cell.length_b   1.000
_cell.length_c   1.000
_cell.angle_alpha   90.00
_cell.angle_beta   90.00
_cell.angle_gamma   90.00
#
_symmetry.space_group_name_H-M   'P 1'
#
loop_
_entity.id
_entity.type
_entity.pdbx_description
1 polymer ?
#
loop_
_entity_poly.entity_id
_entity_poly.type
_entity_poly.pdbx_seq_one_letter_code
_entity_poly.pdbx_strand_id
1 'polypeptide(L)'
;MCEFKVLLREREGLTKVAEDVVRTSYDNNQLILTDVTGSSKSLAGAIITDVDVLNEELRLIRHPLIAPFLELIQARLRGASPSDLREMWERFKREGDKMFGYPK
;
A
#
# COMPACT_ATOMS: atom_id res chain seq x y z
N MET A 1 -8.88 23.92 -3.79
CA MET A 1 -7.92 22.85 -3.46
C MET A 1 -8.71 21.63 -3.04
N CYS A 2 -8.34 20.46 -3.55
CA CYS A 2 -8.99 19.22 -3.14
C CYS A 2 -8.42 18.72 -1.83
N GLU A 3 -9.29 18.48 -0.86
CA GLU A 3 -8.92 17.95 0.45
C GLU A 3 -9.68 16.63 0.62
N PHE A 4 -8.92 15.53 0.64
CA PHE A 4 -9.51 14.20 0.56
C PHE A 4 -9.75 13.61 1.93
N LYS A 5 -10.90 12.95 2.06
CA LYS A 5 -11.18 12.00 3.12
C LYS A 5 -10.63 10.66 2.66
N VAL A 6 -9.94 9.94 3.54
CA VAL A 6 -9.28 8.67 3.19
C VAL A 6 -9.96 7.52 3.90
N LEU A 7 -10.48 6.57 3.11
CA LEU A 7 -11.16 5.38 3.59
C LEU A 7 -10.28 4.16 3.33
N LEU A 8 -10.04 3.37 4.36
CA LEU A 8 -9.21 2.18 4.29
C LEU A 8 -10.06 0.93 4.44
N ARG A 9 -9.96 0.02 3.47
CA ARG A 9 -10.60 -1.29 3.53
C ARG A 9 -9.58 -2.33 3.99
N GLU A 10 -9.94 -3.02 5.05
CA GLU A 10 -9.23 -4.20 5.52
C GLU A 10 -10.23 -5.34 5.62
N ARG A 11 -9.77 -6.51 6.07
CA ARG A 11 -10.64 -7.67 6.21
C ARG A 11 -11.85 -7.37 7.11
N GLU A 12 -11.65 -6.57 8.14
CA GLU A 12 -12.68 -6.24 9.14
C GLU A 12 -13.70 -5.23 8.64
N GLY A 13 -13.41 -4.53 7.54
CA GLY A 13 -14.34 -3.54 7.00
C GLY A 13 -13.66 -2.27 6.54
N LEU A 14 -14.44 -1.22 6.39
CA LEU A 14 -14.01 0.08 5.88
C LEU A 14 -13.94 1.09 7.03
N THR A 15 -12.80 1.77 7.15
CA THR A 15 -12.53 2.71 8.24
C THR A 15 -11.99 4.02 7.67
N LYS A 16 -12.45 5.17 8.20
CA LYS A 16 -11.85 6.44 7.87
C LYS A 16 -10.55 6.60 8.64
N VAL A 17 -9.43 6.78 7.95
CA VAL A 17 -8.11 6.86 8.57
C VAL A 17 -7.48 8.23 8.51
N ALA A 18 -7.99 9.13 7.66
CA ALA A 18 -7.46 10.49 7.55
C ALA A 18 -8.48 11.42 6.92
N GLU A 19 -8.29 12.73 7.15
CA GLU A 19 -9.08 13.80 6.54
C GLU A 19 -8.15 14.90 6.06
N ASP A 20 -8.69 15.77 5.21
CA ASP A 20 -8.01 16.97 4.72
C ASP A 20 -6.64 16.65 4.09
N VAL A 21 -6.57 15.49 3.43
CA VAL A 21 -5.34 15.05 2.77
C VAL A 21 -5.19 15.76 1.43
N VAL A 22 -4.05 16.40 1.24
CA VAL A 22 -3.74 17.16 0.02
C VAL A 22 -2.64 16.53 -0.81
N ARG A 23 -1.93 15.55 -0.26
CA ARG A 23 -0.85 14.87 -0.97
C ARG A 23 -0.73 13.43 -0.51
N THR A 24 -0.50 12.54 -1.47
CA THR A 24 -0.14 11.16 -1.18
C THR A 24 1.12 10.80 -1.95
N SER A 25 1.96 9.97 -1.36
CA SER A 25 3.16 9.47 -2.02
C SER A 25 3.56 8.15 -1.41
N TYR A 26 4.44 7.43 -2.09
CA TYR A 26 5.02 6.20 -1.55
C TYR A 26 6.49 6.46 -1.22
N ASP A 27 6.91 6.05 -0.03
CA ASP A 27 8.29 6.13 0.40
C ASP A 27 8.60 4.86 1.19
N ASN A 28 9.67 4.15 0.80
CA ASN A 28 10.05 2.88 1.43
C ASN A 28 8.88 1.89 1.53
N ASN A 29 8.09 1.78 0.45
CA ASN A 29 6.94 0.88 0.34
C ASN A 29 5.80 1.20 1.31
N GLN A 30 5.81 2.41 1.87
CA GLN A 30 4.72 2.90 2.71
C GLN A 30 3.99 4.03 2.01
N LEU A 31 2.68 4.06 2.18
CA LEU A 31 1.86 5.15 1.67
C LEU A 31 1.89 6.29 2.68
N ILE A 32 2.31 7.46 2.23
CA ILE A 32 2.38 8.67 3.07
C ILE A 32 1.19 9.55 2.71
N LEU A 33 0.41 9.93 3.71
CA LEU A 33 -0.71 10.84 3.58
C LEU A 33 -0.35 12.15 4.28
N THR A 34 -0.36 13.26 3.52
CA THR A 34 -0.03 14.58 4.09
C THR A 34 -1.27 15.45 4.06
N ASP A 35 -1.62 16.05 5.20
CA ASP A 35 -2.81 16.88 5.31
C ASP A 35 -2.49 18.37 5.09
N VAL A 36 -3.54 19.20 5.17
CA VAL A 36 -3.44 20.65 4.90
C VAL A 36 -2.51 21.38 5.87
N THR A 37 -2.26 20.81 7.05
CA THR A 37 -1.33 21.41 8.02
C THR A 37 0.12 21.02 7.77
N GLY A 38 0.37 20.11 6.83
CA GLY A 38 1.70 19.57 6.57
C GLY A 38 2.04 18.36 7.39
N SER A 39 1.12 17.91 8.26
CA SER A 39 1.33 16.69 9.04
C SER A 39 1.20 15.46 8.16
N SER A 40 2.02 14.45 8.40
CA SER A 40 2.03 13.23 7.60
C SER A 40 1.74 11.99 8.44
N LYS A 41 1.07 11.02 7.80
CA LYS A 41 0.77 9.72 8.38
C LYS A 41 1.22 8.66 7.40
N SER A 42 1.89 7.62 7.90
CA SER A 42 2.39 6.51 7.08
C SER A 42 1.53 5.28 7.28
N LEU A 43 1.21 4.60 6.18
CA LEU A 43 0.48 3.34 6.19
C LEU A 43 1.29 2.29 5.43
N ALA A 44 1.79 1.29 6.15
CA ALA A 44 2.50 0.17 5.52
C ALA A 44 1.49 -0.79 4.91
N GLY A 45 1.82 -1.32 3.73
CA GLY A 45 1.00 -2.35 3.09
C GLY A 45 -0.33 -1.86 2.54
N ALA A 46 -0.46 -0.56 2.26
CA ALA A 46 -1.68 0.01 1.69
C ALA A 46 -1.42 0.49 0.26
N ILE A 47 -2.43 0.35 -0.61
CA ILE A 47 -2.41 0.93 -1.96
C ILE A 47 -3.71 1.66 -2.22
N ILE A 48 -3.64 2.65 -3.12
CA ILE A 48 -4.80 3.43 -3.54
C ILE A 48 -5.56 2.64 -4.61
N THR A 49 -6.85 2.42 -4.39
CA THR A 49 -7.70 1.72 -5.34
C THR A 49 -8.71 2.63 -6.03
N ASP A 50 -8.97 3.82 -5.47
CA ASP A 50 -9.91 4.76 -6.06
C ASP A 50 -9.55 6.18 -5.65
N VAL A 51 -9.59 7.10 -6.60
CA VAL A 51 -9.42 8.53 -6.38
C VAL A 51 -10.67 9.22 -6.92
N ASP A 52 -11.53 9.70 -6.03
CA ASP A 52 -12.78 10.34 -6.40
C ASP A 52 -12.68 11.83 -6.09
N VAL A 53 -12.36 12.63 -7.10
CA VAL A 53 -12.18 14.07 -6.92
C VAL A 53 -13.50 14.77 -6.64
N LEU A 54 -14.58 14.32 -7.27
CA LEU A 54 -15.90 14.94 -7.09
C LEU A 54 -16.40 14.81 -5.66
N ASN A 55 -16.19 13.66 -5.05
CA ASN A 55 -16.60 13.41 -3.66
C ASN A 55 -15.46 13.63 -2.66
N GLU A 56 -14.29 14.01 -3.16
CA GLU A 56 -13.10 14.24 -2.34
C GLU A 56 -12.78 13.05 -1.44
N GLU A 57 -12.76 11.85 -2.05
CA GLU A 57 -12.47 10.62 -1.34
C GLU A 57 -11.31 9.87 -2.00
N LEU A 58 -10.42 9.33 -1.16
CA LEU A 58 -9.44 8.35 -1.56
C LEU A 58 -9.81 7.03 -0.91
N ARG A 59 -9.80 5.97 -1.69
CA ARG A 59 -10.05 4.63 -1.16
C ARG A 59 -8.79 3.81 -1.26
N LEU A 60 -8.48 3.13 -0.17
CA LEU A 60 -7.28 2.31 -0.02
C LEU A 60 -7.67 0.90 0.35
N ILE A 61 -6.81 -0.05 -0.01
CA ILE A 61 -6.86 -1.39 0.57
C ILE A 61 -5.54 -1.64 1.30
N ARG A 62 -5.59 -2.48 2.32
CA ARG A 62 -4.43 -2.87 3.10
C ARG A 62 -4.38 -4.38 3.22
N HIS A 63 -3.19 -4.95 3.00
CA HIS A 63 -2.99 -6.39 3.09
C HIS A 63 -1.51 -6.68 3.34
N PRO A 64 -1.17 -7.71 4.12
CA PRO A 64 0.22 -8.02 4.43
C PRO A 64 1.10 -8.38 3.22
N LEU A 65 0.50 -8.80 2.10
CA LEU A 65 1.28 -9.12 0.90
C LEU A 65 1.63 -7.90 0.05
N ILE A 66 1.03 -6.75 0.31
CA ILE A 66 1.26 -5.55 -0.52
C ILE A 66 2.68 -5.01 -0.36
N ALA A 67 3.15 -4.83 0.87
CA ALA A 67 4.49 -4.29 1.10
C ALA A 67 5.59 -5.17 0.50
N PRO A 68 5.61 -6.50 0.72
CA PRO A 68 6.63 -7.35 0.10
C PRO A 68 6.51 -7.41 -1.43
N PHE A 69 5.28 -7.30 -1.97
CA PHE A 69 5.11 -7.22 -3.42
C PHE A 69 5.72 -5.95 -3.99
N LEU A 70 5.42 -4.80 -3.40
CA LEU A 70 6.00 -3.52 -3.84
C LEU A 70 7.52 -3.53 -3.73
N GLU A 71 8.05 -4.10 -2.65
CA GLU A 71 9.49 -4.23 -2.46
C GLU A 71 10.14 -5.02 -3.58
N LEU A 72 9.53 -6.16 -3.97
CA LEU A 72 10.02 -6.99 -5.05
C LEU A 72 10.04 -6.23 -6.38
N ILE A 73 8.93 -5.56 -6.71
CA ILE A 73 8.82 -4.82 -7.97
C ILE A 73 9.83 -3.67 -8.01
N GLN A 74 9.96 -2.92 -6.93
CA GLN A 74 10.90 -1.80 -6.87
C GLN A 74 12.35 -2.28 -6.94
N ALA A 75 12.67 -3.41 -6.31
CA ALA A 75 14.01 -3.99 -6.40
C ALA A 75 14.35 -4.36 -7.84
N ARG A 76 13.40 -4.94 -8.58
CA ARG A 76 13.60 -5.24 -9.99
C ARG A 76 13.86 -3.98 -10.80
N LEU A 77 13.08 -2.93 -10.56
CA LEU A 77 13.23 -1.68 -11.29
C LEU A 77 14.57 -0.98 -10.99
N ARG A 78 15.12 -1.18 -9.80
CA ARG A 78 16.44 -0.64 -9.43
C ARG A 78 17.60 -1.47 -10.00
N GLY A 79 17.32 -2.61 -10.59
CA GLY A 79 18.36 -3.47 -11.17
C GLY A 79 19.00 -4.44 -10.20
N ALA A 80 18.25 -4.89 -9.18
CA ALA A 80 18.74 -5.91 -8.26
C ALA A 80 19.14 -7.18 -9.01
N SER A 81 20.08 -7.95 -8.48
CA SER A 81 20.61 -9.15 -9.13
C SER A 81 19.52 -10.22 -9.27
N PRO A 82 19.63 -11.09 -10.30
CA PRO A 82 18.67 -12.19 -10.44
C PRO A 82 18.60 -13.11 -9.21
N SER A 83 19.71 -13.33 -8.52
CA SER A 83 19.69 -14.16 -7.31
C SER A 83 18.95 -13.49 -6.17
N ASP A 84 19.11 -12.18 -6.00
CA ASP A 84 18.37 -11.43 -4.97
C ASP A 84 16.89 -11.42 -5.27
N LEU A 85 16.50 -11.18 -6.53
CA LEU A 85 15.10 -11.19 -6.94
C LEU A 85 14.48 -12.56 -6.74
N ARG A 86 15.22 -13.63 -7.03
CA ARG A 86 14.74 -15.00 -6.82
C ARG A 86 14.47 -15.27 -5.34
N GLU A 87 15.36 -14.81 -4.47
CA GLU A 87 15.19 -14.97 -3.03
C GLU A 87 13.96 -14.20 -2.53
N MET A 88 13.77 -12.97 -3.00
CA MET A 88 12.61 -12.16 -2.63
C MET A 88 11.31 -12.82 -3.11
N TRP A 89 11.31 -13.35 -4.32
CA TRP A 89 10.16 -14.06 -4.88
C TRP A 89 9.81 -15.32 -4.07
N GLU A 90 10.82 -16.13 -3.72
CA GLU A 90 10.58 -17.31 -2.91
C GLU A 90 10.01 -16.96 -1.54
N ARG A 91 10.49 -15.89 -0.94
CA ARG A 91 9.98 -15.41 0.35
C ARG A 91 8.53 -14.95 0.22
N PHE A 92 8.22 -14.21 -0.84
CA PHE A 92 6.87 -13.75 -1.12
C PHE A 92 5.90 -14.93 -1.31
N LYS A 93 6.32 -15.95 -2.04
CA LYS A 93 5.50 -17.15 -2.23
C LYS A 93 5.21 -17.85 -0.89
N ARG A 94 6.21 -17.94 -0.03
CA ARG A 94 6.01 -18.57 1.29
C ARG A 94 4.99 -17.79 2.12
N GLU A 95 5.04 -16.48 2.08
CA GLU A 95 4.06 -15.65 2.81
C GLU A 95 2.64 -15.86 2.28
N GLY A 96 2.50 -15.92 0.96
CA GLY A 96 1.19 -16.20 0.34
C GLY A 96 0.67 -17.59 0.72
N ASP A 97 1.53 -18.59 0.70
CA ASP A 97 1.17 -19.96 1.07
C ASP A 97 0.65 -20.04 2.51
N LYS A 98 1.30 -19.29 3.42
CA LYS A 98 0.84 -19.24 4.82
C LYS A 98 -0.55 -18.65 4.95
N MET A 99 -0.88 -17.67 4.13
CA MET A 99 -2.16 -16.97 4.20
C MET A 99 -3.30 -17.70 3.53
N PHE A 100 -3.02 -18.28 2.35
CA PHE A 100 -4.06 -18.86 1.51
C PHE A 100 -4.06 -20.39 1.52
N GLY A 101 -3.04 -20.99 2.09
CA GLY A 101 -2.86 -22.44 2.12
C GLY A 101 -2.47 -22.99 0.77
N TYR A 102 -2.29 -24.29 0.72
CA TYR A 102 -1.98 -24.99 -0.52
C TYR A 102 -3.26 -25.50 -1.15
N PRO A 103 -3.37 -25.47 -2.49
CA PRO A 103 -4.52 -26.08 -3.16
C PRO A 103 -4.55 -27.59 -2.85
N LYS A 104 -5.74 -28.09 -2.61
CA LYS A 104 -5.92 -29.53 -2.36
C LYS A 104 -6.40 -30.24 -3.61
#